data_c3c09e66946c8a02cd7f07cfca0d35f6
#
_entry.id   c3c09e66946c8a02cd7f07cfca0d35f6
#
_cell.length_a   1.000
_cell.length_b   1.000
_cell.length_c   1.000
_cell.angle_alpha   90.00
_cell.angle_beta   90.00
_cell.angle_gamma   90.00
#
_symmetry.space_group_name_H-M   'P 1'
#
loop_
_entity.id
_entity.type
_entity.pdbx_description
1 polymer ?
#
loop_
_entity_poly.entity_id
_entity_poly.type
_entity_poly.pdbx_seq_one_letter_code
_entity_poly.pdbx_strand_id
1 'polypeptide(L)'
;MKDRIKKLQKEKDVAILAHYYVDGEVQKIADYVGDSFYLAKTATKLKNKTIIMAGVYFMGESIKILNPEKTVHMVDVYADCPMAHMITIKKIKEMREKYDNLAVVCYINSTAEIKAYCDVCITSSNAVKIVSKLKEKNIFIVPDGNLASYIAKQVKNKNIILNEGYCCVHNLVHLENVIKLKNEYPNAKVLAHPECKEEILNLADYIGSTSGIIEEVLKGGDEFIIVTERGIQHKIYEKAPNKKLYFADTLICKSMKKNTLEKIEKILLDGGDELEVNNEIANKALIPLERMLELAGD
;
A
#
# COMPACT_ATOMS: atom_id res chain seq x y z
N MET A 1 17.13 22.17 6.94
CA MET A 1 16.88 21.05 6.00
C MET A 1 15.53 21.19 5.30
N LYS A 2 14.38 21.15 5.98
CA LYS A 2 13.04 21.18 5.35
C LYS A 2 12.86 22.36 4.38
N ASP A 3 13.18 23.57 4.80
CA ASP A 3 13.06 24.77 3.95
C ASP A 3 13.96 24.69 2.70
N ARG A 4 15.16 24.07 2.85
CA ARG A 4 16.06 23.84 1.74
C ARG A 4 15.51 22.81 0.77
N ILE A 5 14.93 21.71 1.28
CA ILE A 5 14.24 20.71 0.45
C ILE A 5 13.11 21.36 -0.34
N LYS A 6 12.25 22.12 0.34
CA LYS A 6 11.12 22.81 -0.33
C LYS A 6 11.56 23.81 -1.39
N LYS A 7 12.66 24.53 -1.13
CA LYS A 7 13.26 25.44 -2.13
C LYS A 7 13.77 24.68 -3.35
N LEU A 8 14.61 23.66 -3.15
CA LEU A 8 15.15 22.83 -4.24
C LEU A 8 14.06 22.11 -5.05
N GLN A 9 13.05 21.59 -4.37
CA GLN A 9 11.88 20.95 -4.98
C GLN A 9 11.18 21.90 -5.96
N LYS A 10 10.93 23.15 -5.55
CA LYS A 10 10.30 24.17 -6.39
C LYS A 10 11.21 24.61 -7.55
N GLU A 11 12.49 24.80 -7.29
CA GLU A 11 13.46 25.21 -8.31
C GLU A 11 13.64 24.17 -9.42
N LYS A 12 13.54 22.88 -9.06
CA LYS A 12 13.73 21.75 -9.99
C LYS A 12 12.42 21.18 -10.54
N ASP A 13 11.27 21.74 -10.18
CA ASP A 13 9.93 21.26 -10.55
C ASP A 13 9.72 19.75 -10.25
N VAL A 14 10.11 19.32 -9.05
CA VAL A 14 10.02 17.93 -8.60
C VAL A 14 8.79 17.75 -7.71
N ALA A 15 8.00 16.69 -7.97
CA ALA A 15 6.92 16.27 -7.07
C ALA A 15 7.44 15.22 -6.08
N ILE A 16 7.22 15.44 -4.78
CA ILE A 16 7.51 14.45 -3.73
C ILE A 16 6.22 13.77 -3.29
N LEU A 17 6.14 12.45 -3.51
CA LEU A 17 5.05 11.59 -3.09
C LEU A 17 5.50 10.77 -1.88
N ALA A 18 4.67 10.69 -0.83
CA ALA A 18 5.01 9.97 0.39
C ALA A 18 3.86 9.05 0.84
N HIS A 19 4.20 7.82 1.18
CA HIS A 19 3.23 6.91 1.80
C HIS A 19 2.98 7.30 3.26
N TYR A 20 1.76 7.06 3.78
CA TYR A 20 1.42 7.32 5.19
C TYR A 20 2.33 6.63 6.22
N TYR A 21 3.04 5.55 5.83
CA TYR A 21 3.89 4.77 6.72
C TYR A 21 5.33 5.30 6.86
N VAL A 22 5.73 6.32 6.08
CA VAL A 22 7.01 7.00 6.30
C VAL A 22 6.95 7.91 7.52
N ASP A 23 8.08 8.36 8.02
CA ASP A 23 8.11 9.25 9.18
C ASP A 23 7.38 10.57 8.93
N GLY A 24 6.75 11.09 9.98
CA GLY A 24 5.97 12.33 9.90
C GLY A 24 6.75 13.52 9.34
N GLU A 25 8.07 13.58 9.56
CA GLU A 25 8.91 14.63 9.02
C GLU A 25 9.02 14.57 7.48
N VAL A 26 9.01 13.36 6.91
CA VAL A 26 8.96 13.14 5.46
C VAL A 26 7.58 13.47 4.91
N GLN A 27 6.51 13.05 5.63
CA GLN A 27 5.14 13.39 5.24
C GLN A 27 4.94 14.92 5.15
N LYS A 28 5.51 15.69 6.09
CA LYS A 28 5.39 17.17 6.14
C LYS A 28 5.99 17.88 4.92
N ILE A 29 7.00 17.31 4.29
CA ILE A 29 7.65 17.93 3.13
C ILE A 29 7.12 17.38 1.80
N ALA A 30 6.34 16.32 1.80
CA ALA A 30 5.74 15.78 0.58
C ALA A 30 4.63 16.69 0.05
N ASP A 31 4.41 16.66 -1.28
CA ASP A 31 3.30 17.37 -1.91
C ASP A 31 2.02 16.54 -1.80
N TYR A 32 2.19 15.22 -1.88
CA TYR A 32 1.09 14.27 -1.82
C TYR A 32 1.42 13.16 -0.83
N VAL A 33 0.53 12.97 0.14
CA VAL A 33 0.64 11.92 1.16
C VAL A 33 -0.59 11.03 1.06
N GLY A 34 -0.38 9.73 0.87
CA GLY A 34 -1.49 8.80 0.63
C GLY A 34 -1.11 7.33 0.79
N ASP A 35 -2.08 6.47 0.49
CA ASP A 35 -1.85 5.03 0.30
C ASP A 35 -1.36 4.75 -1.13
N SER A 36 -1.04 3.47 -1.41
CA SER A 36 -0.47 3.06 -2.70
C SER A 36 -1.39 3.39 -3.89
N PHE A 37 -2.72 3.24 -3.72
CA PHE A 37 -3.67 3.54 -4.80
C PHE A 37 -3.74 5.04 -5.10
N TYR A 38 -3.90 5.84 -4.04
CA TYR A 38 -3.96 7.29 -4.16
C TYR A 38 -2.70 7.85 -4.84
N LEU A 39 -1.51 7.38 -4.43
CA LEU A 39 -0.25 7.87 -4.98
C LEU A 39 -0.04 7.43 -6.43
N ALA A 40 -0.37 6.19 -6.79
CA ALA A 40 -0.32 5.71 -8.16
C ALA A 40 -1.25 6.53 -9.08
N LYS A 41 -2.51 6.72 -8.66
CA LYS A 41 -3.51 7.53 -9.40
C LYS A 41 -3.09 9.00 -9.49
N THR A 42 -2.54 9.58 -8.42
CA THR A 42 -2.06 10.96 -8.40
C THR A 42 -0.92 11.15 -9.39
N ALA A 43 0.06 10.25 -9.43
CA ALA A 43 1.22 10.33 -10.30
C ALA A 43 0.83 10.47 -11.79
N THR A 44 -0.26 9.82 -12.24
CA THR A 44 -0.74 9.93 -13.63
C THR A 44 -1.31 11.30 -13.99
N LYS A 45 -1.67 12.11 -12.98
CA LYS A 45 -2.26 13.45 -13.17
C LYS A 45 -1.27 14.59 -13.00
N LEU A 46 -0.06 14.30 -12.52
CA LEU A 46 0.97 15.31 -12.27
C LEU A 46 1.58 15.82 -13.58
N LYS A 47 1.82 17.13 -13.63
CA LYS A 47 2.53 17.78 -14.74
C LYS A 47 4.05 17.70 -14.58
N ASN A 48 4.54 17.52 -13.36
CA ASN A 48 5.97 17.40 -13.07
C ASN A 48 6.58 16.22 -13.84
N LYS A 49 7.74 16.45 -14.44
CA LYS A 49 8.50 15.41 -15.15
C LYS A 49 9.28 14.50 -14.20
N THR A 50 9.59 15.00 -13.03
CA THR A 50 10.37 14.26 -12.02
C THR A 50 9.55 14.02 -10.78
N ILE A 51 9.54 12.78 -10.30
CA ILE A 51 8.87 12.33 -9.08
C ILE A 51 9.90 11.70 -8.14
N ILE A 52 9.90 12.12 -6.88
CA ILE A 52 10.59 11.42 -5.79
C ILE A 52 9.55 10.64 -4.99
N MET A 53 9.70 9.30 -4.92
CA MET A 53 8.80 8.43 -4.19
C MET A 53 9.40 8.04 -2.84
N ALA A 54 8.83 8.56 -1.75
CA ALA A 54 9.09 8.13 -0.38
C ALA A 54 8.14 7.00 0.00
N GLY A 55 8.59 5.77 -0.22
CA GLY A 55 7.81 4.54 -0.02
C GLY A 55 8.68 3.31 -0.20
N VAL A 56 8.07 2.19 -0.58
CA VAL A 56 8.77 0.95 -0.90
C VAL A 56 8.86 0.73 -2.41
N TYR A 57 9.83 -0.08 -2.83
CA TYR A 57 10.31 -0.20 -4.21
C TYR A 57 9.19 -0.44 -5.23
N PHE A 58 8.28 -1.39 -4.98
CA PHE A 58 7.16 -1.69 -5.89
C PHE A 58 6.23 -0.49 -6.17
N MET A 59 6.19 0.51 -5.28
CA MET A 59 5.41 1.74 -5.48
C MET A 59 6.06 2.61 -6.55
N GLY A 60 7.39 2.75 -6.50
CA GLY A 60 8.16 3.42 -7.54
C GLY A 60 8.04 2.73 -8.89
N GLU A 61 8.18 1.38 -8.93
CA GLU A 61 7.95 0.59 -10.15
C GLU A 61 6.57 0.87 -10.74
N SER A 62 5.51 0.83 -9.90
CA SER A 62 4.14 1.07 -10.36
C SER A 62 3.95 2.48 -10.92
N ILE A 63 4.57 3.50 -10.28
CA ILE A 63 4.55 4.89 -10.78
C ILE A 63 5.31 4.99 -12.11
N LYS A 64 6.50 4.38 -12.22
CA LYS A 64 7.31 4.41 -13.46
C LYS A 64 6.59 3.72 -14.61
N ILE A 65 5.97 2.56 -14.36
CA ILE A 65 5.21 1.80 -15.37
C ILE A 65 4.02 2.62 -15.87
N LEU A 66 3.29 3.28 -14.98
CA LEU A 66 2.13 4.12 -15.33
C LEU A 66 2.52 5.45 -15.98
N ASN A 67 3.78 5.88 -15.87
CA ASN A 67 4.29 7.15 -16.38
C ASN A 67 5.69 6.96 -16.97
N PRO A 68 5.83 6.22 -18.08
CA PRO A 68 7.14 5.87 -18.65
C PRO A 68 7.96 7.09 -19.05
N GLU A 69 7.30 8.22 -19.37
CA GLU A 69 7.91 9.48 -19.75
C GLU A 69 8.50 10.27 -18.58
N LYS A 70 8.18 9.89 -17.33
CA LYS A 70 8.65 10.61 -16.13
C LYS A 70 9.91 9.97 -15.55
N THR A 71 10.78 10.79 -15.04
CA THR A 71 11.89 10.36 -14.19
C THR A 71 11.37 10.08 -12.78
N VAL A 72 11.57 8.87 -12.28
CA VAL A 72 11.15 8.44 -10.94
C VAL A 72 12.37 8.08 -10.11
N HIS A 73 12.52 8.71 -8.96
CA HIS A 73 13.56 8.38 -7.98
C HIS A 73 12.93 7.77 -6.73
N MET A 74 13.49 6.67 -6.25
CA MET A 74 13.20 6.16 -4.91
C MET A 74 14.03 6.90 -3.88
N VAL A 75 13.44 7.30 -2.76
CA VAL A 75 14.21 7.88 -1.65
C VAL A 75 15.25 6.89 -1.13
N ASP A 76 14.89 5.61 -1.11
CA ASP A 76 15.81 4.51 -0.78
C ASP A 76 15.47 3.29 -1.66
N VAL A 77 16.38 2.90 -2.54
CA VAL A 77 16.21 1.73 -3.42
C VAL A 77 16.17 0.40 -2.66
N TYR A 78 16.69 0.36 -1.43
CA TYR A 78 16.64 -0.80 -0.54
C TYR A 78 15.41 -0.80 0.38
N ALA A 79 14.51 0.17 0.22
CA ALA A 79 13.21 0.17 0.89
C ALA A 79 12.27 -0.81 0.20
N ASP A 80 12.50 -2.09 0.37
CA ASP A 80 11.76 -3.16 -0.30
C ASP A 80 10.71 -3.81 0.62
N CYS A 81 9.65 -4.37 0.03
CA CYS A 81 8.61 -5.08 0.75
C CYS A 81 8.82 -6.60 0.66
N PRO A 82 9.15 -7.29 1.76
CA PRO A 82 9.35 -8.75 1.73
C PRO A 82 8.16 -9.52 1.14
N MET A 83 6.92 -9.05 1.38
CA MET A 83 5.72 -9.68 0.84
C MET A 83 5.71 -9.69 -0.70
N ALA A 84 6.30 -8.70 -1.36
CA ALA A 84 6.34 -8.62 -2.82
C ALA A 84 7.03 -9.83 -3.47
N HIS A 85 7.86 -10.55 -2.71
CA HIS A 85 8.63 -11.73 -3.14
C HIS A 85 8.01 -13.06 -2.65
N MET A 86 6.84 -13.05 -2.00
CA MET A 86 6.18 -14.26 -1.49
C MET A 86 5.27 -14.95 -2.50
N ILE A 87 5.54 -14.75 -3.77
CA ILE A 87 4.90 -15.43 -4.91
C ILE A 87 5.91 -15.60 -6.04
N THR A 88 5.81 -16.66 -6.79
CA THR A 88 6.69 -16.92 -7.95
C THR A 88 5.87 -17.02 -9.24
N ILE A 89 6.49 -16.68 -10.37
CA ILE A 89 5.90 -16.83 -11.70
C ILE A 89 5.52 -18.31 -11.95
N LYS A 90 6.36 -19.23 -11.48
CA LYS A 90 6.09 -20.69 -11.57
C LYS A 90 4.75 -21.03 -10.92
N LYS A 91 4.50 -20.55 -9.70
CA LYS A 91 3.24 -20.78 -8.98
C LYS A 91 2.04 -20.20 -9.73
N ILE A 92 2.18 -19.01 -10.30
CA ILE A 92 1.11 -18.40 -11.11
C ILE A 92 0.77 -19.28 -12.31
N LYS A 93 1.78 -19.79 -13.04
CA LYS A 93 1.59 -20.69 -14.19
C LYS A 93 0.91 -22.01 -13.78
N GLU A 94 1.38 -22.65 -12.70
CA GLU A 94 0.76 -23.86 -12.14
C GLU A 94 -0.73 -23.64 -11.81
N MET A 95 -1.07 -22.48 -11.25
CA MET A 95 -2.48 -22.17 -10.92
C MET A 95 -3.33 -21.94 -12.16
N ARG A 96 -2.78 -21.35 -13.24
CA ARG A 96 -3.47 -21.20 -14.53
C ARG A 96 -3.70 -22.55 -15.21
N GLU A 97 -2.81 -23.51 -15.05
CA GLU A 97 -3.00 -24.88 -15.56
C GLU A 97 -4.04 -25.67 -14.75
N LYS A 98 -4.11 -25.40 -13.43
CA LYS A 98 -4.98 -26.14 -12.51
C LYS A 98 -6.45 -25.69 -12.54
N TYR A 99 -6.70 -24.42 -12.82
CA TYR A 99 -8.05 -23.83 -12.73
C TYR A 99 -8.48 -23.19 -14.03
N ASP A 100 -9.57 -23.70 -14.60
CA ASP A 100 -10.22 -23.04 -15.74
C ASP A 100 -10.87 -21.74 -15.32
N ASN A 101 -11.00 -20.79 -16.25
CA ASN A 101 -11.64 -19.50 -16.01
C ASN A 101 -11.08 -18.79 -14.76
N LEU A 102 -9.74 -18.72 -14.66
CA LEU A 102 -8.98 -18.15 -13.58
C LEU A 102 -8.57 -16.70 -13.89
N ALA A 103 -8.87 -15.76 -12.99
CA ALA A 103 -8.17 -14.48 -12.91
C ALA A 103 -7.12 -14.52 -11.81
N VAL A 104 -5.91 -14.10 -12.15
CA VAL A 104 -4.81 -13.86 -11.19
C VAL A 104 -4.85 -12.38 -10.79
N VAL A 105 -5.23 -12.13 -9.56
CA VAL A 105 -5.41 -10.81 -8.98
C VAL A 105 -4.20 -10.46 -8.14
N CYS A 106 -3.49 -9.40 -8.54
CA CYS A 106 -2.24 -9.00 -7.93
C CYS A 106 -2.45 -7.86 -6.92
N TYR A 107 -2.22 -8.12 -5.66
CA TYR A 107 -2.05 -7.00 -4.74
C TYR A 107 -0.85 -6.15 -5.19
N ILE A 108 -1.02 -4.83 -5.23
CA ILE A 108 -0.02 -3.89 -5.76
C ILE A 108 1.36 -4.05 -5.08
N ASN A 109 1.38 -4.64 -3.87
CA ASN A 109 2.57 -4.98 -3.09
C ASN A 109 3.29 -6.21 -3.69
N SER A 110 3.60 -6.13 -4.96
CA SER A 110 4.29 -7.15 -5.77
C SER A 110 5.27 -6.48 -6.71
N THR A 111 6.30 -7.22 -7.14
CA THR A 111 7.28 -6.72 -8.11
C THR A 111 6.64 -6.48 -9.49
N ALA A 112 7.28 -5.66 -10.32
CA ALA A 112 6.86 -5.45 -11.71
C ALA A 112 6.79 -6.78 -12.49
N GLU A 113 7.75 -7.69 -12.26
CA GLU A 113 7.75 -9.03 -12.88
C GLU A 113 6.50 -9.83 -12.54
N ILE A 114 6.08 -9.85 -11.28
CA ILE A 114 4.87 -10.56 -10.85
C ILE A 114 3.63 -9.93 -11.48
N LYS A 115 3.54 -8.59 -11.48
CA LYS A 115 2.44 -7.86 -12.12
C LYS A 115 2.29 -8.24 -13.60
N ALA A 116 3.40 -8.43 -14.32
CA ALA A 116 3.41 -8.82 -15.73
C ALA A 116 2.74 -10.18 -16.04
N TYR A 117 2.49 -11.01 -15.04
CA TYR A 117 1.81 -12.30 -15.16
C TYR A 117 0.40 -12.30 -14.57
N CYS A 118 -0.11 -11.15 -14.14
CA CYS A 118 -1.40 -11.00 -13.51
C CYS A 118 -2.42 -10.32 -14.43
N ASP A 119 -3.71 -10.49 -14.15
CA ASP A 119 -4.80 -9.97 -14.98
C ASP A 119 -5.29 -8.60 -14.51
N VAL A 120 -5.17 -8.30 -13.23
CA VAL A 120 -5.54 -7.01 -12.61
C VAL A 120 -4.78 -6.79 -11.31
N CYS A 121 -4.39 -5.54 -11.04
CA CYS A 121 -3.91 -5.16 -9.73
C CYS A 121 -5.06 -4.71 -8.82
N ILE A 122 -4.85 -4.85 -7.52
CA ILE A 122 -5.73 -4.33 -6.47
C ILE A 122 -4.91 -3.67 -5.37
N THR A 123 -5.58 -2.86 -4.56
CA THR A 123 -5.08 -2.36 -3.27
C THR A 123 -6.09 -2.69 -2.18
N SER A 124 -5.72 -2.54 -0.91
CA SER A 124 -6.66 -2.74 0.20
C SER A 124 -7.91 -1.84 0.12
N SER A 125 -7.82 -0.69 -0.55
CA SER A 125 -8.95 0.25 -0.69
C SER A 125 -9.96 -0.15 -1.76
N ASN A 126 -9.57 -0.91 -2.79
CA ASN A 126 -10.41 -1.22 -3.94
C ASN A 126 -10.64 -2.72 -4.20
N ALA A 127 -9.97 -3.59 -3.41
CA ALA A 127 -9.93 -5.03 -3.65
C ALA A 127 -11.32 -5.67 -3.77
N VAL A 128 -12.20 -5.45 -2.80
CA VAL A 128 -13.57 -6.03 -2.80
C VAL A 128 -14.35 -5.52 -4.01
N LYS A 129 -14.28 -4.22 -4.31
CA LYS A 129 -14.97 -3.60 -5.46
C LYS A 129 -14.51 -4.21 -6.79
N ILE A 130 -13.19 -4.35 -6.98
CA ILE A 130 -12.62 -4.88 -8.23
C ILE A 130 -12.94 -6.36 -8.37
N VAL A 131 -12.66 -7.19 -7.34
CA VAL A 131 -12.88 -8.63 -7.39
C VAL A 131 -14.35 -8.96 -7.65
N SER A 132 -15.30 -8.19 -7.07
CA SER A 132 -16.73 -8.36 -7.33
C SER A 132 -17.13 -8.14 -8.80
N LYS A 133 -16.40 -7.28 -9.52
CA LYS A 133 -16.67 -6.93 -10.93
C LYS A 133 -16.06 -7.92 -11.93
N LEU A 134 -15.10 -8.75 -11.52
CA LEU A 134 -14.47 -9.71 -12.43
C LEU A 134 -15.51 -10.73 -12.93
N LYS A 135 -15.37 -11.17 -14.18
CA LYS A 135 -16.27 -12.18 -14.79
C LYS A 135 -15.86 -13.59 -14.38
N GLU A 136 -14.59 -13.82 -14.15
CA GLU A 136 -14.01 -15.10 -13.80
C GLU A 136 -14.59 -15.64 -12.51
N LYS A 137 -14.79 -16.95 -12.45
CA LYS A 137 -15.33 -17.65 -11.27
C LYS A 137 -14.23 -17.94 -10.25
N ASN A 138 -13.06 -18.35 -10.75
CA ASN A 138 -11.89 -18.67 -9.94
C ASN A 138 -11.00 -17.44 -9.88
N ILE A 139 -10.62 -17.01 -8.67
CA ILE A 139 -9.79 -15.82 -8.43
C ILE A 139 -8.61 -16.21 -7.55
N PHE A 140 -7.41 -16.20 -8.11
CA PHE A 140 -6.19 -16.41 -7.36
C PHE A 140 -5.60 -15.06 -6.93
N ILE A 141 -5.62 -14.77 -5.64
CA ILE A 141 -5.13 -13.51 -5.09
C ILE A 141 -3.72 -13.69 -4.56
N VAL A 142 -2.81 -12.86 -5.03
CA VAL A 142 -1.38 -12.89 -4.69
C VAL A 142 -0.89 -11.49 -4.30
N PRO A 143 0.16 -11.38 -3.47
CA PRO A 143 0.80 -12.41 -2.68
C PRO A 143 0.14 -12.65 -1.32
N ASP A 144 -0.67 -11.72 -0.76
CA ASP A 144 -1.18 -11.69 0.61
C ASP A 144 -2.38 -12.60 0.83
N GLY A 145 -2.19 -13.67 1.62
CA GLY A 145 -3.25 -14.62 1.98
C GLY A 145 -4.26 -14.06 2.99
N ASN A 146 -3.86 -13.17 3.89
CA ASN A 146 -4.76 -12.54 4.85
C ASN A 146 -5.76 -11.62 4.14
N LEU A 147 -5.26 -10.74 3.25
CA LEU A 147 -6.11 -9.91 2.41
C LEU A 147 -7.03 -10.77 1.53
N ALA A 148 -6.51 -11.87 0.94
CA ALA A 148 -7.32 -12.79 0.14
C ALA A 148 -8.42 -13.45 0.98
N SER A 149 -8.13 -13.87 2.22
CA SER A 149 -9.11 -14.41 3.16
C SER A 149 -10.20 -13.40 3.51
N TYR A 150 -9.81 -12.15 3.76
CA TYR A 150 -10.78 -11.06 3.98
C TYR A 150 -11.69 -10.86 2.77
N ILE A 151 -11.13 -10.82 1.55
CA ILE A 151 -11.92 -10.67 0.31
C ILE A 151 -12.87 -11.86 0.14
N ALA A 152 -12.44 -13.10 0.42
CA ALA A 152 -13.28 -14.30 0.32
C ALA A 152 -14.52 -14.23 1.21
N LYS A 153 -14.42 -13.56 2.37
CA LYS A 153 -15.57 -13.32 3.26
C LYS A 153 -16.55 -12.29 2.70
N GLN A 154 -16.08 -11.36 1.88
CA GLN A 154 -16.91 -10.28 1.31
C GLN A 154 -17.52 -10.68 -0.04
N VAL A 155 -16.83 -11.48 -0.86
CA VAL A 155 -17.23 -11.84 -2.23
C VAL A 155 -17.60 -13.31 -2.29
N LYS A 156 -18.82 -13.65 -1.86
CA LYS A 156 -19.32 -15.03 -1.70
C LYS A 156 -19.61 -15.77 -3.01
N ASN A 157 -19.78 -15.07 -4.12
CA ASN A 157 -20.12 -15.65 -5.42
C ASN A 157 -18.90 -16.06 -6.26
N LYS A 158 -17.69 -15.97 -5.69
CA LYS A 158 -16.42 -16.33 -6.34
C LYS A 158 -15.70 -17.41 -5.55
N ASN A 159 -14.92 -18.24 -6.25
CA ASN A 159 -13.97 -19.15 -5.62
C ASN A 159 -12.64 -18.42 -5.45
N ILE A 160 -12.40 -17.89 -4.26
CA ILE A 160 -11.17 -17.17 -3.94
C ILE A 160 -10.11 -18.18 -3.51
N ILE A 161 -9.00 -18.20 -4.22
CA ILE A 161 -7.86 -19.08 -3.98
C ILE A 161 -6.76 -18.22 -3.35
N LEU A 162 -6.28 -18.63 -2.17
CA LEU A 162 -5.32 -17.88 -1.37
C LEU A 162 -3.90 -18.31 -1.71
N ASN A 163 -2.97 -17.36 -1.66
CA ASN A 163 -1.54 -17.61 -1.55
C ASN A 163 -1.12 -17.58 -0.09
N GLU A 164 0.06 -18.08 0.24
CA GLU A 164 0.56 -18.18 1.62
C GLU A 164 1.40 -16.97 2.07
N GLY A 165 1.54 -15.94 1.22
CA GLY A 165 2.26 -14.72 1.57
C GLY A 165 1.50 -13.85 2.58
N TYR A 166 2.22 -12.96 3.23
CA TYR A 166 1.68 -12.09 4.29
C TYR A 166 2.51 -10.82 4.51
N CYS A 167 1.90 -9.80 5.07
CA CYS A 167 2.61 -8.61 5.53
C CYS A 167 3.35 -8.89 6.83
N CYS A 168 4.68 -8.73 6.85
CA CYS A 168 5.52 -8.98 8.02
C CYS A 168 5.24 -8.02 9.21
N VAL A 169 4.49 -6.94 9.01
CA VAL A 169 4.07 -6.01 10.07
C VAL A 169 2.73 -6.46 10.65
N HIS A 170 1.71 -6.60 9.81
CA HIS A 170 0.34 -6.90 10.25
C HIS A 170 0.18 -8.36 10.73
N ASN A 171 0.93 -9.29 10.15
CA ASN A 171 0.87 -10.70 10.53
C ASN A 171 1.52 -10.99 11.90
N LEU A 172 2.34 -10.08 12.43
CA LEU A 172 2.98 -10.19 13.75
C LEU A 172 2.16 -9.60 14.89
N VAL A 173 0.97 -9.07 14.62
CA VAL A 173 0.08 -8.61 15.68
C VAL A 173 -0.38 -9.80 16.52
N HIS A 174 -0.25 -9.69 17.85
CA HIS A 174 -0.67 -10.69 18.80
C HIS A 174 -2.09 -10.41 19.28
N LEU A 175 -2.94 -11.43 19.24
CA LEU A 175 -4.36 -11.35 19.65
C LEU A 175 -4.50 -10.83 21.08
N GLU A 176 -3.65 -11.32 21.98
CA GLU A 176 -3.64 -10.97 23.40
C GLU A 176 -3.44 -9.48 23.63
N ASN A 177 -2.61 -8.83 22.80
CA ASN A 177 -2.34 -7.40 22.90
C ASN A 177 -3.55 -6.57 22.48
N VAL A 178 -4.30 -7.00 21.46
CA VAL A 178 -5.55 -6.34 21.06
C VAL A 178 -6.62 -6.53 22.15
N ILE A 179 -6.77 -7.74 22.70
CA ILE A 179 -7.71 -8.03 23.78
C ILE A 179 -7.36 -7.21 25.03
N LYS A 180 -6.08 -7.14 25.40
CA LYS A 180 -5.61 -6.33 26.53
C LYS A 180 -6.02 -4.86 26.35
N LEU A 181 -5.77 -4.26 25.18
CA LEU A 181 -6.16 -2.89 24.90
C LEU A 181 -7.69 -2.70 24.94
N LYS A 182 -8.48 -3.64 24.42
CA LYS A 182 -9.95 -3.58 24.53
C LYS A 182 -10.44 -3.58 25.97
N ASN A 183 -9.79 -4.36 26.84
CA ASN A 183 -10.15 -4.40 28.25
C ASN A 183 -9.72 -3.12 28.99
N GLU A 184 -8.58 -2.54 28.64
CA GLU A 184 -8.07 -1.30 29.24
C GLU A 184 -8.83 -0.06 28.74
N TYR A 185 -9.27 -0.07 27.48
CA TYR A 185 -10.00 1.02 26.82
C TYR A 185 -11.31 0.52 26.21
N PRO A 186 -12.32 0.16 27.02
CA PRO A 186 -13.52 -0.53 26.56
C PRO A 186 -14.39 0.29 25.60
N ASN A 187 -14.25 1.63 25.60
CA ASN A 187 -14.96 2.53 24.70
C ASN A 187 -14.22 2.78 23.36
N ALA A 188 -12.95 2.35 23.24
CA ALA A 188 -12.16 2.54 22.06
C ALA A 188 -12.59 1.58 20.95
N LYS A 189 -12.85 2.12 19.74
CA LYS A 189 -13.13 1.30 18.57
C LYS A 189 -11.84 0.67 18.03
N VAL A 190 -11.90 -0.61 17.67
CA VAL A 190 -10.80 -1.34 17.03
C VAL A 190 -10.87 -1.15 15.53
N LEU A 191 -9.84 -0.55 14.95
CA LEU A 191 -9.73 -0.32 13.50
C LEU A 191 -8.54 -1.13 12.97
N ALA A 192 -8.78 -2.08 12.07
CA ALA A 192 -7.76 -3.01 11.59
C ALA A 192 -7.58 -2.97 10.08
N HIS A 193 -6.33 -3.17 9.64
CA HIS A 193 -6.02 -3.34 8.23
C HIS A 193 -6.32 -4.79 7.78
N PRO A 194 -6.85 -5.03 6.57
CA PRO A 194 -7.21 -6.38 6.10
C PRO A 194 -6.03 -7.34 5.89
N GLU A 195 -4.79 -6.87 5.98
CA GLU A 195 -3.58 -7.71 6.04
C GLU A 195 -3.36 -8.38 7.41
N CYS A 196 -4.15 -8.03 8.43
CA CYS A 196 -4.12 -8.70 9.72
C CYS A 196 -4.71 -10.11 9.63
N LYS A 197 -4.27 -10.99 10.53
CA LYS A 197 -4.84 -12.32 10.68
C LYS A 197 -6.35 -12.24 10.98
N GLU A 198 -7.08 -13.28 10.57
CA GLU A 198 -8.53 -13.38 10.75
C GLU A 198 -8.96 -13.21 12.23
N GLU A 199 -8.22 -13.76 13.17
CA GLU A 199 -8.50 -13.65 14.61
C GLU A 199 -8.50 -12.19 15.10
N ILE A 200 -7.63 -11.35 14.52
CA ILE A 200 -7.60 -9.91 14.78
C ILE A 200 -8.77 -9.20 14.12
N LEU A 201 -9.06 -9.54 12.84
CA LEU A 201 -10.15 -8.94 12.09
C LEU A 201 -11.52 -9.22 12.74
N ASN A 202 -11.67 -10.36 13.40
CA ASN A 202 -12.90 -10.71 14.12
C ASN A 202 -13.15 -9.84 15.37
N LEU A 203 -12.13 -9.15 15.89
CA LEU A 203 -12.26 -8.18 16.99
C LEU A 203 -12.48 -6.75 16.53
N ALA A 204 -12.31 -6.48 15.22
CA ALA A 204 -12.36 -5.13 14.69
C ALA A 204 -13.79 -4.61 14.53
N ASP A 205 -14.02 -3.38 14.96
CA ASP A 205 -15.26 -2.63 14.71
C ASP A 205 -15.27 -2.05 13.28
N TYR A 206 -14.08 -1.86 12.70
CA TYR A 206 -13.91 -1.45 11.31
C TYR A 206 -12.69 -2.13 10.68
N ILE A 207 -12.84 -2.63 9.48
CA ILE A 207 -11.75 -3.18 8.66
C ILE A 207 -11.66 -2.37 7.37
N GLY A 208 -10.49 -1.80 7.12
CA GLY A 208 -10.30 -0.99 5.92
C GLY A 208 -8.84 -0.70 5.57
N SER A 209 -8.65 -0.06 4.42
CA SER A 209 -7.35 0.42 3.97
C SER A 209 -6.79 1.48 4.93
N THR A 210 -5.51 1.83 4.73
CA THR A 210 -4.88 2.91 5.48
C THR A 210 -5.67 4.22 5.41
N SER A 211 -6.09 4.63 4.21
CA SER A 211 -6.95 5.81 4.03
C SER A 211 -8.30 5.65 4.73
N GLY A 212 -8.92 4.47 4.58
CA GLY A 212 -10.21 4.18 5.22
C GLY A 212 -10.14 4.24 6.74
N ILE A 213 -9.06 3.73 7.37
CA ILE A 213 -8.85 3.82 8.82
C ILE A 213 -8.73 5.30 9.24
N ILE A 214 -7.94 6.11 8.51
CA ILE A 214 -7.81 7.54 8.79
C ILE A 214 -9.18 8.23 8.69
N GLU A 215 -9.93 7.96 7.64
CA GLU A 215 -11.27 8.52 7.44
C GLU A 215 -12.24 8.12 8.55
N GLU A 216 -12.20 6.85 9.00
CA GLU A 216 -13.07 6.37 10.09
C GLU A 216 -12.78 7.10 11.40
N VAL A 217 -11.49 7.31 11.74
CA VAL A 217 -11.10 8.14 12.91
C VAL A 217 -11.63 9.57 12.79
N LEU A 218 -11.64 10.14 11.60
CA LEU A 218 -12.06 11.52 11.37
C LEU A 218 -13.59 11.70 11.37
N LYS A 219 -14.36 10.64 11.10
CA LYS A 219 -15.83 10.68 11.12
C LYS A 219 -16.43 10.94 12.51
N GLY A 220 -15.78 10.43 13.57
CA GLY A 220 -16.28 10.59 14.94
C GLY A 220 -15.67 9.60 15.91
N GLY A 221 -16.03 9.72 17.20
CA GLY A 221 -15.41 8.97 18.31
C GLY A 221 -14.14 9.64 18.81
N ASP A 222 -13.72 9.30 20.03
CA ASP A 222 -12.59 9.97 20.70
C ASP A 222 -11.39 9.06 20.89
N GLU A 223 -11.64 7.74 20.98
CA GLU A 223 -10.63 6.74 21.35
C GLU A 223 -10.64 5.58 20.35
N PHE A 224 -9.44 5.17 19.89
CA PHE A 224 -9.30 4.12 18.88
C PHE A 224 -8.11 3.21 19.20
N ILE A 225 -8.32 1.91 19.05
CA ILE A 225 -7.28 0.90 19.01
C ILE A 225 -6.94 0.69 17.54
N ILE A 226 -5.73 1.09 17.16
CA ILE A 226 -5.27 1.06 15.77
C ILE A 226 -4.42 -0.19 15.54
N VAL A 227 -4.85 -1.01 14.60
CA VAL A 227 -4.16 -2.24 14.20
C VAL A 227 -3.68 -2.11 12.75
N THR A 228 -2.81 -1.15 12.54
CA THR A 228 -2.03 -0.92 11.32
C THR A 228 -0.75 -0.16 11.63
N GLU A 229 0.10 0.07 10.63
CA GLU A 229 1.40 0.73 10.80
C GLU A 229 1.27 2.16 11.37
N ARG A 230 2.15 2.46 12.36
CA ARG A 230 2.04 3.68 13.20
C ARG A 230 2.21 5.00 12.46
N GLY A 231 2.78 5.03 11.29
CA GLY A 231 2.99 6.26 10.50
C GLY A 231 1.70 7.03 10.23
N ILE A 232 0.53 6.35 10.20
CA ILE A 232 -0.77 7.00 10.03
C ILE A 232 -1.10 7.99 11.16
N GLN A 233 -0.52 7.77 12.35
CA GLN A 233 -0.70 8.64 13.51
C GLN A 233 -0.40 10.10 13.17
N HIS A 234 0.66 10.34 12.38
CA HIS A 234 1.02 11.69 11.97
C HIS A 234 -0.12 12.38 11.23
N LYS A 235 -0.71 11.70 10.23
CA LYS A 235 -1.81 12.25 9.44
C LYS A 235 -3.09 12.44 10.25
N ILE A 236 -3.36 11.55 11.19
CA ILE A 236 -4.53 11.68 12.07
C ILE A 236 -4.35 12.90 12.97
N TYR A 237 -3.21 13.05 13.65
CA TYR A 237 -2.99 14.18 14.57
C TYR A 237 -2.86 15.54 13.87
N GLU A 238 -2.42 15.55 12.60
CA GLU A 238 -2.46 16.76 11.77
C GLU A 238 -3.90 17.31 11.63
N LYS A 239 -4.90 16.42 11.49
CA LYS A 239 -6.30 16.79 11.27
C LYS A 239 -7.15 16.76 12.54
N ALA A 240 -6.81 15.92 13.49
CA ALA A 240 -7.58 15.67 14.70
C ALA A 240 -6.66 15.41 15.91
N PRO A 241 -5.96 16.46 16.44
CA PRO A 241 -4.92 16.32 17.47
C PRO A 241 -5.43 15.79 18.82
N ASN A 242 -6.73 15.89 19.07
CA ASN A 242 -7.35 15.48 20.35
C ASN A 242 -7.77 14.00 20.38
N LYS A 243 -7.64 13.25 19.28
CA LYS A 243 -7.98 11.82 19.25
C LYS A 243 -6.98 11.02 20.07
N LYS A 244 -7.47 10.03 20.80
CA LYS A 244 -6.62 9.09 21.54
C LYS A 244 -6.42 7.82 20.71
N LEU A 245 -5.18 7.51 20.38
CA LEU A 245 -4.81 6.39 19.54
C LEU A 245 -3.95 5.42 20.36
N TYR A 246 -4.41 4.18 20.47
CA TYR A 246 -3.72 3.07 21.11
C TYR A 246 -3.27 2.09 20.04
N PHE A 247 -2.01 1.70 20.03
CA PHE A 247 -1.47 0.79 19.02
C PHE A 247 -1.19 -0.57 19.64
N ALA A 248 -1.77 -1.63 19.06
CA ALA A 248 -1.41 -2.98 19.40
C ALA A 248 -0.03 -3.29 18.81
N ASP A 249 0.89 -3.70 19.64
CA ASP A 249 2.27 -4.03 19.27
C ASP A 249 3.09 -2.85 18.68
N THR A 250 4.27 -3.16 18.12
CA THR A 250 5.18 -2.16 17.58
C THR A 250 4.68 -1.56 16.27
N LEU A 251 4.07 -2.36 15.39
CA LEU A 251 3.46 -1.97 14.11
C LEU A 251 4.29 -0.94 13.30
N ILE A 252 5.59 -1.22 13.14
CA ILE A 252 6.53 -0.36 12.40
C ILE A 252 7.08 -1.12 11.19
N CYS A 253 6.89 -0.55 10.01
CA CYS A 253 7.49 -1.03 8.77
C CYS A 253 8.92 -0.49 8.62
N LYS A 254 9.93 -1.32 8.91
CA LYS A 254 11.35 -0.94 8.82
C LYS A 254 11.74 -0.44 7.43
N SER A 255 11.16 -0.99 6.37
CA SER A 255 11.42 -0.56 5.00
C SER A 255 10.91 0.85 4.74
N MET A 256 9.71 1.19 5.20
CA MET A 256 9.17 2.55 5.09
C MET A 256 10.01 3.58 5.87
N LYS A 257 10.62 3.19 6.99
CA LYS A 257 11.47 4.08 7.81
C LYS A 257 12.87 4.34 7.20
N LYS A 258 13.23 3.67 6.11
CA LYS A 258 14.45 3.99 5.34
C LYS A 258 14.34 5.31 4.56
N ASN A 259 13.14 5.82 4.37
CA ASN A 259 12.89 7.09 3.68
C ASN A 259 13.13 8.26 4.63
N THR A 260 14.25 8.99 4.45
CA THR A 260 14.64 10.09 5.34
C THR A 260 14.78 11.42 4.59
N LEU A 261 14.76 12.54 5.35
CA LEU A 261 14.93 13.88 4.79
C LEU A 261 16.30 14.06 4.14
N GLU A 262 17.36 13.46 4.72
CA GLU A 262 18.73 13.55 4.20
C GLU A 262 18.84 12.91 2.82
N LYS A 263 18.18 11.75 2.60
CA LYS A 263 18.17 11.09 1.30
C LYS A 263 17.40 11.88 0.26
N ILE A 264 16.25 12.46 0.64
CA ILE A 264 15.47 13.34 -0.25
C ILE A 264 16.31 14.55 -0.65
N GLU A 265 16.96 15.19 0.32
CA GLU A 265 17.82 16.36 0.07
C GLU A 265 18.98 16.00 -0.87
N LYS A 266 19.61 14.84 -0.66
CA LYS A 266 20.69 14.33 -1.52
C LYS A 266 20.21 14.14 -2.95
N ILE A 267 19.06 13.49 -3.18
CA ILE A 267 18.48 13.31 -4.52
C ILE A 267 18.24 14.68 -5.19
N LEU A 268 17.70 15.63 -4.45
CA LEU A 268 17.47 16.98 -4.97
C LEU A 268 18.75 17.74 -5.30
N LEU A 269 19.86 17.48 -4.62
CA LEU A 269 21.13 18.12 -4.88
C LEU A 269 21.87 17.44 -6.04
N ASP A 270 22.01 16.14 -5.99
CA ASP A 270 22.94 15.34 -6.82
C ASP A 270 22.24 14.72 -8.03
N GLY A 271 20.89 14.70 -8.08
CA GLY A 271 20.10 14.11 -9.17
C GLY A 271 19.63 12.67 -8.90
N GLY A 272 20.22 11.93 -7.98
CA GLY A 272 19.80 10.54 -7.64
C GLY A 272 19.80 9.56 -8.84
N ASP A 273 19.69 8.26 -8.54
CA ASP A 273 19.54 7.24 -9.59
C ASP A 273 18.06 7.16 -10.03
N GLU A 274 17.85 7.15 -11.35
CA GLU A 274 16.51 6.92 -11.91
C GLU A 274 16.12 5.45 -11.72
N LEU A 275 14.87 5.23 -11.29
CA LEU A 275 14.31 3.89 -11.25
C LEU A 275 13.97 3.43 -12.68
N GLU A 276 14.59 2.35 -13.09
CA GLU A 276 14.36 1.73 -14.39
C GLU A 276 13.56 0.42 -14.22
N VAL A 277 12.67 0.16 -15.16
CA VAL A 277 11.95 -1.11 -15.29
C VAL A 277 12.18 -1.62 -16.71
N ASN A 278 12.54 -2.90 -16.84
CA ASN A 278 12.72 -3.52 -18.16
C ASN A 278 11.46 -3.28 -19.03
N ASN A 279 11.64 -2.80 -20.26
CA ASN A 279 10.54 -2.40 -21.13
C ASN A 279 9.52 -3.51 -21.42
N GLU A 280 9.97 -4.76 -21.60
CA GLU A 280 9.06 -5.89 -21.83
C GLU A 280 8.20 -6.17 -20.60
N ILE A 281 8.81 -6.12 -19.40
CA ILE A 281 8.12 -6.29 -18.12
C ILE A 281 7.16 -5.12 -17.90
N ALA A 282 7.61 -3.89 -18.14
CA ALA A 282 6.80 -2.69 -17.96
C ALA A 282 5.53 -2.71 -18.81
N ASN A 283 5.65 -3.05 -20.10
CA ASN A 283 4.52 -3.15 -21.03
C ASN A 283 3.49 -4.20 -20.59
N LYS A 284 3.94 -5.34 -20.07
CA LYS A 284 3.05 -6.39 -19.55
C LYS A 284 2.40 -6.00 -18.22
N ALA A 285 3.16 -5.38 -17.32
CA ALA A 285 2.69 -4.96 -15.99
C ALA A 285 1.78 -3.71 -16.05
N LEU A 286 1.86 -2.93 -17.12
CA LEU A 286 0.97 -1.78 -17.36
C LEU A 286 -0.49 -2.22 -17.44
N ILE A 287 -0.78 -3.33 -18.12
CA ILE A 287 -2.14 -3.84 -18.34
C ILE A 287 -2.91 -4.05 -17.01
N PRO A 288 -2.42 -4.84 -16.04
CA PRO A 288 -3.12 -5.02 -14.79
C PRO A 288 -3.17 -3.75 -13.91
N LEU A 289 -2.21 -2.83 -14.03
CA LEU A 289 -2.23 -1.55 -13.32
C LEU A 289 -3.30 -0.61 -13.89
N GLU A 290 -3.40 -0.47 -15.21
CA GLU A 290 -4.44 0.33 -15.88
C GLU A 290 -5.83 -0.24 -15.58
N ARG A 291 -5.98 -1.58 -15.66
CA ARG A 291 -7.24 -2.25 -15.33
C ARG A 291 -7.67 -2.00 -13.89
N MET A 292 -6.72 -1.90 -12.95
CA MET A 292 -7.02 -1.48 -11.57
C MET A 292 -7.61 -0.07 -11.54
N LEU A 293 -6.98 0.89 -12.21
CA LEU A 293 -7.46 2.28 -12.25
C LEU A 293 -8.86 2.38 -12.87
N GLU A 294 -9.09 1.66 -13.98
CA GLU A 294 -10.38 1.60 -14.67
C GLU A 294 -11.48 1.00 -13.77
N LEU A 295 -11.26 -0.19 -13.22
CA LEU A 295 -12.27 -0.89 -12.42
C LEU A 295 -12.55 -0.23 -11.06
N ALA A 296 -11.54 0.44 -10.48
CA ALA A 296 -11.72 1.21 -9.27
C ALA A 296 -12.64 2.43 -9.51
N GLY A 297 -12.55 3.03 -10.71
CA GLY A 297 -13.30 4.24 -11.05
C GLY A 297 -12.78 5.48 -10.30
N ASP A 298 -13.51 6.53 -10.43
CA ASP A 298 -13.21 7.81 -9.75
C ASP A 298 -13.57 7.78 -8.26
#